data_897d291074a4bc8a3ca1accafd8716c9
#
_entry.id   897d291074a4bc8a3ca1accafd8716c9
#
_cell.length_a   1.000
_cell.length_b   1.000
_cell.length_c   1.000
_cell.angle_alpha   90.00
_cell.angle_beta   90.00
_cell.angle_gamma   90.00
#
_symmetry.space_group_name_H-M   'P 1'
#
loop_
_entity.id
_entity.type
_entity.pdbx_description
1 polymer ?
#
loop_
_entity_poly.entity_id
_entity_poly.type
_entity_poly.pdbx_seq_one_letter_code
_entity_poly.pdbx_strand_id
1 'polypeptide(L)'
;MKKDFQAESVVYGCIKHITASDGLEHKHSNRRALLGLPSVESWSLVNREMFGLPELGCSNTETSTQVMHFGASYRGVEYEWKYWLEQFENLLRKMYWVSATVHLETELSGLHSFLFETCGNLHVPHQSEFNVRCEWARDPG
;
A
#
# COMPACT_ATOMS: atom_id res chain seq x y z
N MET A 1 15.89 -26.75 8.52
CA MET A 1 15.38 -25.95 9.62
C MET A 1 14.17 -25.16 9.23
N LYS A 2 13.26 -25.08 10.12
CA LYS A 2 11.99 -24.39 9.84
C LYS A 2 12.00 -22.94 10.15
N LYS A 3 13.12 -22.42 10.62
CA LYS A 3 13.16 -21.06 11.11
C LYS A 3 12.94 -20.04 10.01
N ASP A 4 13.35 -20.37 8.80
CA ASP A 4 13.21 -19.40 7.71
C ASP A 4 11.76 -19.11 7.41
N PHE A 5 10.88 -20.10 7.55
CA PHE A 5 9.46 -19.88 7.32
C PHE A 5 8.79 -19.18 8.48
N GLN A 6 9.47 -19.13 9.63
CA GLN A 6 8.95 -18.47 10.80
C GLN A 6 9.49 -17.05 10.94
N ALA A 7 10.44 -16.67 10.10
CA ALA A 7 11.06 -15.37 10.21
C ALA A 7 10.02 -14.28 9.97
N GLU A 8 10.06 -13.28 10.83
CA GLU A 8 9.11 -12.19 10.75
C GLU A 8 9.48 -11.24 9.62
N SER A 9 8.46 -10.76 8.94
CA SER A 9 8.64 -9.71 7.96
C SER A 9 7.56 -8.66 8.20
N VAL A 10 7.87 -7.42 7.86
CA VAL A 10 6.98 -6.30 8.08
C VAL A 10 6.81 -5.57 6.76
N VAL A 11 5.57 -5.27 6.43
CA VAL A 11 5.25 -4.48 5.25
C VAL A 11 4.56 -3.21 5.74
N TYR A 12 5.06 -2.07 5.29
CA TYR A 12 4.45 -0.80 5.67
C TYR A 12 4.69 0.22 4.57
N GLY A 13 3.92 1.28 4.60
CA GLY A 13 4.10 2.29 3.59
C GLY A 13 2.98 3.30 3.59
N CYS A 14 2.81 3.96 2.47
CA CYS A 14 1.77 4.97 2.35
C CYS A 14 1.35 5.15 0.90
N ILE A 15 0.12 5.64 0.74
CA ILE A 15 -0.43 6.05 -0.54
C ILE A 15 -0.73 7.54 -0.42
N LYS A 16 -0.17 8.33 -1.33
CA LYS A 16 -0.36 9.78 -1.31
C LYS A 16 -1.36 10.21 -2.35
N HIS A 17 -2.21 11.14 -1.96
CA HIS A 17 -3.15 11.76 -2.89
C HIS A 17 -3.20 13.25 -2.60
N ILE A 18 -3.27 14.05 -3.66
CA ILE A 18 -3.42 15.49 -3.53
C ILE A 18 -4.84 15.81 -3.96
N THR A 19 -5.63 16.35 -3.03
CA THR A 19 -7.00 16.68 -3.31
C THR A 19 -7.09 18.10 -3.88
N ALA A 20 -7.97 18.26 -4.83
CA ALA A 20 -8.28 19.56 -5.40
C ALA A 20 -9.77 19.80 -5.19
N SER A 21 -10.41 20.46 -6.15
CA SER A 21 -11.83 20.74 -6.05
C SER A 21 -12.68 19.48 -5.92
N ASP A 22 -12.21 18.37 -6.46
CA ASP A 22 -12.95 17.10 -6.41
C ASP A 22 -12.50 16.21 -5.26
N GLY A 23 -11.84 16.78 -4.26
CA GLY A 23 -11.22 15.99 -3.20
C GLY A 23 -12.18 15.11 -2.44
N LEU A 24 -13.40 15.58 -2.18
CA LEU A 24 -14.34 14.78 -1.43
C LEU A 24 -14.79 13.56 -2.20
N GLU A 25 -15.01 13.70 -3.48
CA GLU A 25 -15.41 12.59 -4.33
C GLU A 25 -14.29 11.55 -4.43
N HIS A 26 -13.07 12.01 -4.60
CA HIS A 26 -11.92 11.12 -4.64
C HIS A 26 -11.76 10.37 -3.32
N LYS A 27 -11.97 11.09 -2.21
CA LYS A 27 -11.85 10.48 -0.90
C LYS A 27 -12.88 9.37 -0.71
N HIS A 28 -14.12 9.62 -1.13
CA HIS A 28 -15.17 8.61 -1.01
C HIS A 28 -14.88 7.41 -1.90
N SER A 29 -14.39 7.66 -3.09
CA SER A 29 -14.04 6.59 -4.02
C SER A 29 -12.91 5.72 -3.46
N ASN A 30 -11.88 6.36 -2.91
CA ASN A 30 -10.77 5.63 -2.32
C ASN A 30 -11.22 4.83 -1.11
N ARG A 31 -12.08 5.42 -0.30
CA ARG A 31 -12.59 4.70 0.85
C ARG A 31 -13.36 3.46 0.45
N ARG A 32 -14.16 3.56 -0.60
CA ARG A 32 -14.89 2.39 -1.09
C ARG A 32 -13.95 1.31 -1.57
N ALA A 33 -12.86 1.69 -2.25
CA ALA A 33 -11.88 0.71 -2.71
C ALA A 33 -11.26 -0.02 -1.53
N LEU A 34 -10.90 0.73 -0.49
CA LEU A 34 -10.31 0.12 0.70
C LEU A 34 -11.30 -0.76 1.45
N LEU A 35 -12.56 -0.32 1.55
CA LEU A 35 -13.58 -1.12 2.20
C LEU A 35 -13.90 -2.40 1.43
N GLY A 36 -13.62 -2.41 0.15
CA GLY A 36 -13.81 -3.60 -0.66
C GLY A 36 -12.74 -4.66 -0.48
N LEU A 37 -11.67 -4.35 0.24
CA LEU A 37 -10.65 -5.35 0.52
C LEU A 37 -11.19 -6.42 1.46
N PRO A 38 -10.66 -7.64 1.36
CA PRO A 38 -11.08 -8.68 2.30
C PRO A 38 -10.60 -8.36 3.71
N SER A 39 -11.26 -8.96 4.69
CA SER A 39 -10.81 -8.79 6.07
C SER A 39 -9.61 -9.69 6.31
N VAL A 40 -8.91 -9.43 7.42
CA VAL A 40 -7.74 -10.23 7.77
C VAL A 40 -8.11 -11.70 7.98
N GLU A 41 -9.35 -11.97 8.35
CA GLU A 41 -9.78 -13.34 8.57
C GLU A 41 -9.92 -14.16 7.30
N SER A 42 -9.88 -13.50 6.14
CA SER A 42 -9.99 -14.19 4.87
C SER A 42 -8.67 -14.72 4.35
N TRP A 43 -7.60 -14.61 5.14
CA TRP A 43 -6.27 -15.07 4.78
C TRP A 43 -5.68 -14.34 3.58
N SER A 44 -6.20 -13.17 3.26
CA SER A 44 -5.68 -12.37 2.19
C SER A 44 -4.45 -11.61 2.68
N LEU A 45 -3.45 -11.48 1.81
CA LEU A 45 -2.23 -10.78 2.19
C LEU A 45 -2.47 -9.29 2.36
N VAL A 46 -3.25 -8.70 1.46
CA VAL A 46 -3.63 -7.29 1.58
C VAL A 46 -5.06 -7.25 2.08
N ASN A 47 -5.27 -6.61 3.22
CA ASN A 47 -6.58 -6.63 3.86
C ASN A 47 -6.93 -5.24 4.40
N ARG A 48 -8.20 -5.08 4.78
CA ARG A 48 -8.71 -3.79 5.24
C ARG A 48 -8.03 -3.30 6.50
N GLU A 49 -7.75 -4.22 7.41
CA GLU A 49 -7.28 -3.84 8.73
C GLU A 49 -5.92 -3.18 8.71
N MET A 50 -5.12 -3.44 7.69
CA MET A 50 -3.80 -2.84 7.65
C MET A 50 -3.83 -1.36 7.31
N PHE A 51 -4.98 -0.83 6.88
CA PHE A 51 -5.10 0.57 6.48
C PHE A 51 -5.75 1.48 7.52
N GLY A 52 -6.23 0.95 8.62
CA GLY A 52 -6.82 1.78 9.65
C GLY A 52 -7.99 2.59 9.14
N LEU A 53 -8.94 1.96 8.50
CA LEU A 53 -10.02 2.64 7.80
C LEU A 53 -10.82 3.66 8.60
N PRO A 54 -11.10 3.42 9.87
CA PRO A 54 -11.93 4.40 10.59
C PRO A 54 -11.32 5.80 10.61
N GLU A 55 -10.00 5.87 10.55
CA GLU A 55 -9.32 7.15 10.64
C GLU A 55 -9.37 7.94 9.36
N LEU A 56 -9.75 7.32 8.26
CA LEU A 56 -9.79 8.01 6.98
C LEU A 56 -10.83 9.12 6.94
N GLY A 57 -11.87 9.00 7.77
CA GLY A 57 -12.90 10.01 7.80
C GLY A 57 -12.56 11.22 8.66
N CYS A 58 -11.51 11.11 9.43
CA CYS A 58 -11.14 12.17 10.39
C CYS A 58 -10.08 13.10 9.84
N SER A 59 -9.76 13.00 8.58
CA SER A 59 -8.71 13.81 8.02
C SER A 59 -9.07 15.27 8.05
N ASN A 60 -8.07 16.09 8.24
CA ASN A 60 -8.21 17.52 8.23
C ASN A 60 -8.55 17.98 6.81
N THR A 61 -9.68 18.63 6.67
CA THR A 61 -10.12 19.08 5.35
C THR A 61 -9.35 20.27 4.84
N GLU A 62 -8.51 20.86 5.67
CA GLU A 62 -7.78 22.03 5.26
C GLU A 62 -6.52 21.72 4.46
N THR A 63 -6.06 20.48 4.51
CA THR A 63 -4.87 20.12 3.76
C THR A 63 -5.26 19.52 2.42
N SER A 64 -4.54 19.90 1.39
CA SER A 64 -4.76 19.36 0.07
C SER A 64 -4.05 18.02 -0.14
N THR A 65 -3.16 17.64 0.75
CA THR A 65 -2.43 16.40 0.64
C THR A 65 -2.96 15.40 1.66
N GLN A 66 -3.26 14.21 1.18
CA GLN A 66 -3.69 13.11 2.04
C GLN A 66 -2.69 11.99 1.96
N VAL A 67 -2.37 11.41 3.09
CA VAL A 67 -1.47 10.27 3.16
C VAL A 67 -2.18 9.15 3.90
N MET A 68 -2.31 8.03 3.23
CA MET A 68 -2.92 6.85 3.84
C MET A 68 -1.81 5.89 4.20
N HIS A 69 -1.61 5.69 5.48
CA HIS A 69 -0.57 4.79 5.97
C HIS A 69 -1.11 3.38 6.16
N PHE A 70 -0.25 2.42 5.99
CA PHE A 70 -0.63 1.03 6.24
C PHE A 70 0.55 0.25 6.77
N GLY A 71 0.26 -0.88 7.40
CA GLY A 71 1.30 -1.73 7.91
C GLY A 71 0.75 -3.04 8.41
N ALA A 72 1.56 -4.07 8.31
CA ALA A 72 1.20 -5.39 8.80
C ALA A 72 2.45 -6.22 9.00
N SER A 73 2.38 -7.16 9.93
CA SER A 73 3.43 -8.14 10.17
C SER A 73 3.02 -9.47 9.59
N TYR A 74 4.00 -10.16 9.04
CA TYR A 74 3.79 -11.46 8.42
C TYR A 74 4.89 -12.41 8.84
N ARG A 75 4.69 -13.66 8.50
CA ARG A 75 5.75 -14.66 8.62
C ARG A 75 6.06 -15.15 7.22
N GLY A 76 7.23 -14.76 6.72
CA GLY A 76 7.69 -15.24 5.43
C GLY A 76 6.93 -14.67 4.24
N VAL A 77 6.42 -13.44 4.34
CA VAL A 77 5.71 -12.85 3.21
C VAL A 77 6.59 -12.69 1.99
N GLU A 78 7.91 -12.65 2.19
CA GLU A 78 8.83 -12.53 1.06
C GLU A 78 8.73 -13.73 0.12
N TYR A 79 8.28 -14.87 0.61
CA TYR A 79 8.08 -16.05 -0.23
C TYR A 79 6.79 -15.99 -1.04
N GLU A 80 5.91 -15.04 -0.71
CA GLU A 80 4.68 -14.81 -1.43
C GLU A 80 4.61 -13.37 -1.95
N TRP A 81 5.75 -12.74 -2.09
CA TRP A 81 5.79 -11.31 -2.38
C TRP A 81 5.13 -10.96 -3.70
N LYS A 82 5.24 -11.83 -4.68
CA LYS A 82 4.58 -11.60 -5.97
C LYS A 82 3.08 -11.47 -5.79
N TYR A 83 2.49 -12.31 -4.95
CA TYR A 83 1.06 -12.26 -4.73
C TYR A 83 0.66 -11.01 -3.92
N TRP A 84 1.50 -10.64 -2.96
CA TRP A 84 1.24 -9.42 -2.20
C TRP A 84 1.22 -8.22 -3.15
N LEU A 85 2.21 -8.12 -4.01
CA LEU A 85 2.29 -7.01 -4.95
C LEU A 85 1.10 -7.00 -5.90
N GLU A 86 0.68 -8.16 -6.39
CA GLU A 86 -0.49 -8.22 -7.26
C GLU A 86 -1.73 -7.68 -6.58
N GLN A 87 -1.92 -8.05 -5.33
CA GLN A 87 -3.08 -7.58 -4.59
C GLN A 87 -3.02 -6.07 -4.35
N PHE A 88 -1.84 -5.57 -4.04
CA PHE A 88 -1.67 -4.15 -3.81
C PHE A 88 -1.86 -3.36 -5.10
N GLU A 89 -1.32 -3.86 -6.20
CA GLU A 89 -1.50 -3.20 -7.48
C GLU A 89 -2.96 -3.18 -7.90
N ASN A 90 -3.68 -4.26 -7.63
CA ASN A 90 -5.11 -4.29 -7.92
C ASN A 90 -5.86 -3.24 -7.13
N LEU A 91 -5.45 -3.01 -5.89
CA LEU A 91 -6.04 -1.95 -5.09
C LEU A 91 -5.73 -0.58 -5.70
N LEU A 92 -4.47 -0.35 -6.06
CA LEU A 92 -4.07 0.93 -6.64
C LEU A 92 -4.84 1.24 -7.92
N ARG A 93 -5.14 0.22 -8.71
CA ARG A 93 -5.89 0.45 -9.95
C ARG A 93 -7.28 0.99 -9.70
N LYS A 94 -7.81 0.81 -8.51
CA LYS A 94 -9.15 1.26 -8.14
C LYS A 94 -9.16 2.59 -7.42
N MET A 95 -8.02 3.21 -7.24
CA MET A 95 -7.93 4.40 -6.39
C MET A 95 -7.38 5.60 -7.16
N TYR A 96 -7.67 6.78 -6.60
CA TYR A 96 -7.01 8.02 -7.00
C TYR A 96 -5.77 8.19 -6.14
N TRP A 97 -4.62 8.40 -6.75
CA TRP A 97 -3.39 8.61 -5.99
C TRP A 97 -2.33 9.22 -6.89
N VAL A 98 -1.31 9.84 -6.29
CA VAL A 98 -0.21 10.44 -7.05
C VAL A 98 1.07 9.63 -6.87
N SER A 99 1.26 9.00 -5.73
CA SER A 99 2.42 8.15 -5.51
C SER A 99 2.11 7.19 -4.38
N ALA A 100 2.83 6.09 -4.35
CA ALA A 100 2.72 5.13 -3.27
C ALA A 100 4.09 4.53 -3.02
N THR A 101 4.35 4.19 -1.77
CA THR A 101 5.59 3.58 -1.37
C THR A 101 5.29 2.41 -0.46
N VAL A 102 5.96 1.29 -0.72
CA VAL A 102 5.83 0.09 0.09
C VAL A 102 7.22 -0.33 0.52
N HIS A 103 7.37 -0.60 1.80
CA HIS A 103 8.62 -1.10 2.36
C HIS A 103 8.40 -2.52 2.84
N LEU A 104 9.29 -3.40 2.44
CA LEU A 104 9.33 -4.78 2.92
C LEU A 104 10.60 -4.96 3.71
N GLU A 105 10.47 -5.20 5.01
CA GLU A 105 11.60 -5.48 5.86
C GLU A 105 11.57 -6.94 6.26
N THR A 106 12.66 -7.65 6.00
CA THR A 106 12.77 -9.05 6.39
C THR A 106 14.01 -9.25 7.24
N GLU A 107 13.95 -10.25 8.10
CA GLU A 107 15.11 -10.55 8.93
C GLU A 107 16.28 -11.08 8.12
N LEU A 108 15.99 -11.65 6.97
CA LEU A 108 17.02 -12.35 6.20
C LEU A 108 17.63 -11.48 5.12
N SER A 109 16.89 -10.57 4.53
CA SER A 109 17.39 -9.85 3.37
C SER A 109 17.35 -8.33 3.50
N GLY A 110 16.92 -7.80 4.64
CA GLY A 110 16.95 -6.37 4.88
C GLY A 110 15.74 -5.63 4.35
N LEU A 111 15.95 -4.41 3.92
CA LEU A 111 14.87 -3.50 3.54
C LEU A 111 14.77 -3.38 2.02
N HIS A 112 13.60 -3.62 1.51
CA HIS A 112 13.29 -3.42 0.09
C HIS A 112 12.20 -2.35 0.00
N SER A 113 12.39 -1.38 -0.88
CA SER A 113 11.41 -0.31 -1.07
C SER A 113 10.89 -0.36 -2.50
N PHE A 114 9.58 -0.21 -2.63
CA PHE A 114 8.90 -0.26 -3.92
C PHE A 114 8.16 1.05 -4.09
N LEU A 115 8.51 1.77 -5.16
CA LEU A 115 7.93 3.08 -5.44
C LEU A 115 7.00 2.94 -6.63
N PHE A 116 5.76 3.35 -6.41
CA PHE A 116 4.73 3.31 -7.44
C PHE A 116 4.51 4.73 -7.93
N GLU A 117 4.64 4.92 -9.23
CA GLU A 117 4.54 6.24 -9.85
C GLU A 117 3.57 6.19 -11.01
N THR A 118 2.72 7.19 -11.11
CA THR A 118 1.78 7.25 -12.22
C THR A 118 2.48 7.76 -13.47
N CYS A 119 1.88 7.46 -14.61
CA CYS A 119 2.41 7.98 -15.88
C CYS A 119 2.00 9.41 -16.12
N GLY A 120 1.20 10.00 -15.25
CA GLY A 120 0.78 11.38 -15.31
C GLY A 120 0.89 11.99 -13.94
N ASN A 121 0.09 13.02 -13.70
CA ASN A 121 0.12 13.70 -12.40
C ASN A 121 -0.79 13.03 -11.38
N LEU A 122 -1.74 12.25 -11.84
CA LEU A 122 -2.73 11.65 -10.97
C LEU A 122 -3.20 10.33 -11.56
N HIS A 123 -3.24 9.31 -10.75
CA HIS A 123 -3.83 8.03 -11.17
C HIS A 123 -5.33 8.10 -10.99
N VAL A 124 -6.05 7.80 -12.06
CA VAL A 124 -7.50 7.75 -12.07
C VAL A 124 -7.93 6.30 -12.16
N PRO A 125 -8.89 5.86 -11.34
CA PRO A 125 -9.29 4.45 -11.32
C PRO A 125 -9.63 3.90 -12.70
N HIS A 126 -9.03 2.77 -13.02
CA HIS A 126 -9.28 1.99 -14.23
C HIS A 126 -8.93 2.70 -15.54
N GLN A 127 -8.30 3.86 -15.48
CA GLN A 127 -7.99 4.62 -16.69
C GLN A 127 -6.51 4.90 -16.86
N SER A 128 -5.76 4.90 -15.79
CA SER A 128 -4.35 5.29 -15.82
C SER A 128 -3.45 4.07 -15.67
N GLU A 129 -2.20 4.24 -16.06
CA GLU A 129 -1.19 3.23 -15.87
C GLU A 129 -0.16 3.75 -14.88
N PHE A 130 0.60 2.84 -14.31
CA PHE A 130 1.64 3.21 -13.37
C PHE A 130 2.82 2.25 -13.48
N ASN A 131 3.95 2.69 -12.94
CA ASN A 131 5.18 1.93 -12.94
C ASN A 131 5.61 1.64 -11.52
N VAL A 132 6.34 0.55 -11.34
CA VAL A 132 6.89 0.18 -10.05
C VAL A 132 8.40 0.15 -10.17
N ARG A 133 9.07 0.80 -9.23
CA ARG A 133 10.53 0.79 -9.17
C ARG A 133 10.94 0.22 -7.83
N CYS A 134 11.86 -0.72 -7.85
CA CYS A 134 12.32 -1.38 -6.64
C CYS A 134 13.70 -0.88 -6.26
N GLU A 135 13.88 -0.54 -4.98
CA GLU A 135 15.17 -0.20 -4.42
C GLU A 135 15.42 -1.12 -3.24
N TRP A 136 16.60 -1.67 -3.20
CA TRP A 136 16.96 -2.60 -2.13
C TRP A 136 18.12 -2.01 -1.36
N ALA A 137 17.89 -1.80 -0.07
CA ALA A 137 18.94 -1.32 0.81
C ALA A 137 19.36 -2.46 1.72
N ARG A 138 20.55 -2.95 1.49
CA ARG A 138 21.10 -3.99 2.34
C ARG A 138 21.80 -3.34 3.52
N ASP A 139 21.52 -3.86 4.69
CA ASP A 139 22.17 -3.37 5.88
C ASP A 139 23.68 -3.63 5.77
N PRO A 140 24.50 -2.58 5.82
CA PRO A 140 25.93 -2.75 5.70
C PRO A 140 26.60 -3.38 6.91
N GLY A 141 25.87 -3.42 8.04
CA GLY A 141 26.44 -3.93 9.29
C GLY A 141 26.58 -5.41 9.39
#